data_e9c64fefc9ad5b62a4769f3a75781435
#
_entry.id   e9c64fefc9ad5b62a4769f3a75781435
#
_cell.length_a   1.000
_cell.length_b   1.000
_cell.length_c   1.000
_cell.angle_alpha   90.00
_cell.angle_beta   90.00
_cell.angle_gamma   90.00
#
_symmetry.space_group_name_H-M   'P 1'
#
loop_
_entity.id
_entity.type
_entity.pdbx_description
1 polymer ?
#
loop_
_entity_poly.entity_id
_entity_poly.type
_entity_poly.pdbx_seq_one_letter_code
_entity_poly.pdbx_strand_id
1 'polypeptide(L)'
;FNAAARAGGKKRTPDEMGRELASRLPGLTQGLSATGAGATHPLSAQELCEVIRVAYDPAAARLIDDANAAGEPPELYWPEVGPTAHQANWDTYRHDSALSVTWMMSGAPRGNVPSSILARLLAPHRDVARKRITMLYRPIDAAKAAALVEADARAAMFNLQSSNKPTARSVTATKYALATAQEEASGAGLVNFGMLVTATVTDAAQEADAKAAIDSLSATARLRLRVVHG
;
A
#
# COMPACT_ATOMS: atom_id res chain seq x y z
N PHE A 1 -0.92 -10.87 -9.40
CA PHE A 1 -2.07 -11.30 -10.23
C PHE A 1 -2.55 -10.13 -11.09
N ASN A 2 -2.54 -10.27 -12.39
CA ASN A 2 -3.06 -9.26 -13.33
C ASN A 2 -4.33 -9.79 -13.99
N ALA A 3 -5.49 -9.53 -13.37
CA ALA A 3 -6.78 -9.97 -13.88
C ALA A 3 -7.14 -9.35 -15.23
N ALA A 4 -6.57 -8.20 -15.58
CA ALA A 4 -6.88 -7.49 -16.83
C ALA A 4 -6.12 -8.05 -18.05
N ALA A 5 -5.03 -8.81 -17.86
CA ALA A 5 -4.20 -9.32 -18.94
C ALA A 5 -4.48 -10.80 -19.24
N ARG A 6 -4.50 -11.15 -20.53
CA ARG A 6 -4.44 -12.53 -21.02
C ARG A 6 -3.07 -12.81 -21.63
N ALA A 7 -2.73 -14.12 -21.74
CA ALA A 7 -1.68 -14.53 -22.64
C ALA A 7 -1.97 -14.00 -24.06
N GLY A 8 -0.97 -13.36 -24.69
CA GLY A 8 -1.16 -12.72 -26.00
C GLY A 8 -1.63 -11.27 -25.98
N GLY A 9 -1.68 -10.60 -24.82
CA GLY A 9 -1.87 -9.17 -24.69
C GLY A 9 -3.32 -8.66 -24.83
N LYS A 10 -4.31 -9.54 -25.03
CA LYS A 10 -5.72 -9.13 -25.06
C LYS A 10 -6.22 -8.78 -23.65
N LYS A 11 -6.95 -7.68 -23.53
CA LYS A 11 -7.61 -7.30 -22.27
C LYS A 11 -8.82 -8.20 -22.01
N ARG A 12 -9.05 -8.56 -20.76
CA ARG A 12 -10.27 -9.24 -20.32
C ARG A 12 -11.42 -8.25 -20.19
N THR A 13 -12.63 -8.73 -20.43
CA THR A 13 -13.85 -7.99 -20.06
C THR A 13 -14.02 -7.98 -18.51
N PRO A 14 -14.81 -7.06 -17.94
CA PRO A 14 -15.12 -7.05 -16.52
C PRO A 14 -15.64 -8.39 -15.99
N ASP A 15 -16.55 -9.05 -16.72
CA ASP A 15 -17.11 -10.35 -16.35
C ASP A 15 -16.06 -11.46 -16.35
N GLU A 16 -15.15 -11.44 -17.31
CA GLU A 16 -14.03 -12.39 -17.35
C GLU A 16 -13.04 -12.14 -16.20
N MET A 17 -12.81 -10.87 -15.85
CA MET A 17 -11.99 -10.53 -14.67
C MET A 17 -12.64 -11.01 -13.39
N GLY A 18 -13.95 -10.83 -13.25
CA GLY A 18 -14.72 -11.31 -12.10
C GLY A 18 -14.63 -12.82 -11.94
N ARG A 19 -14.86 -13.58 -13.01
CA ARG A 19 -14.74 -15.06 -13.00
C ARG A 19 -13.32 -15.51 -12.66
N GLU A 20 -12.30 -14.90 -13.25
CA GLU A 20 -10.91 -15.21 -12.95
C GLU A 20 -10.55 -14.92 -11.50
N LEU A 21 -11.03 -13.80 -10.93
CA LEU A 21 -10.84 -13.47 -9.52
C LEU A 21 -11.55 -14.51 -8.64
N ALA A 22 -12.82 -14.80 -8.91
CA ALA A 22 -13.61 -15.76 -8.15
C ALA A 22 -12.96 -17.15 -8.08
N SER A 23 -12.36 -17.61 -9.18
CA SER A 23 -11.65 -18.90 -9.22
C SER A 23 -10.40 -18.92 -8.33
N ARG A 24 -9.81 -17.78 -8.02
CA ARG A 24 -8.59 -17.64 -7.20
C ARG A 24 -8.85 -17.31 -5.74
N LEU A 25 -10.04 -16.83 -5.40
CA LEU A 25 -10.41 -16.43 -4.04
C LEU A 25 -10.13 -17.51 -2.99
N PRO A 26 -10.49 -18.79 -3.20
CA PRO A 26 -10.23 -19.83 -2.20
C PRO A 26 -8.75 -19.97 -1.83
N GLY A 27 -7.86 -19.93 -2.83
CA GLY A 27 -6.42 -20.00 -2.59
C GLY A 27 -5.86 -18.74 -1.91
N LEU A 28 -6.39 -17.56 -2.24
CA LEU A 28 -5.99 -16.30 -1.61
C LEU A 28 -6.44 -16.24 -0.13
N THR A 29 -7.68 -16.61 0.17
CA THR A 29 -8.20 -16.62 1.54
C THR A 29 -7.48 -17.66 2.40
N GLN A 30 -7.19 -18.83 1.86
CA GLN A 30 -6.40 -19.85 2.56
C GLN A 30 -4.99 -19.35 2.85
N GLY A 31 -4.31 -18.75 1.87
CA GLY A 31 -2.97 -18.19 2.05
C GLY A 31 -2.94 -17.10 3.12
N LEU A 32 -3.91 -16.19 3.12
CA LEU A 32 -4.02 -15.12 4.12
C LEU A 32 -4.33 -15.66 5.52
N SER A 33 -5.25 -16.62 5.64
CA SER A 33 -5.58 -17.25 6.94
C SER A 33 -4.37 -17.97 7.56
N ALA A 34 -3.49 -18.54 6.73
CA ALA A 34 -2.27 -19.21 7.18
C ALA A 34 -1.20 -18.23 7.74
N THR A 35 -1.34 -16.93 7.52
CA THR A 35 -0.39 -15.91 8.04
C THR A 35 -0.61 -15.56 9.51
N GLY A 36 -1.61 -16.13 10.18
CA GLY A 36 -2.00 -15.76 11.53
C GLY A 36 -2.89 -14.52 11.63
N ALA A 37 -3.34 -13.98 10.50
CA ALA A 37 -4.26 -12.83 10.44
C ALA A 37 -5.70 -13.19 10.91
N GLY A 38 -5.96 -14.46 11.21
CA GLY A 38 -7.29 -14.96 11.53
C GLY A 38 -8.07 -15.40 10.29
N ALA A 39 -9.37 -15.68 10.48
CA ALA A 39 -10.25 -16.04 9.38
C ALA A 39 -10.42 -14.84 8.43
N THR A 40 -10.23 -15.08 7.14
CA THR A 40 -10.38 -14.07 6.09
C THR A 40 -11.56 -14.45 5.19
N HIS A 41 -12.34 -13.45 4.80
CA HIS A 41 -13.44 -13.61 3.84
C HIS A 41 -13.40 -12.45 2.83
N PRO A 42 -13.85 -12.68 1.60
CA PRO A 42 -14.05 -11.60 0.63
C PRO A 42 -15.17 -10.68 1.12
N LEU A 43 -15.00 -9.38 0.95
CA LEU A 43 -16.09 -8.43 1.18
C LEU A 43 -17.20 -8.62 0.13
N SER A 44 -18.43 -8.48 0.55
CA SER A 44 -19.57 -8.28 -0.35
C SER A 44 -19.48 -6.90 -1.02
N ALA A 45 -20.29 -6.67 -2.05
CA ALA A 45 -20.37 -5.36 -2.69
C ALA A 45 -20.82 -4.27 -1.71
N GLN A 46 -21.76 -4.59 -0.81
CA GLN A 46 -22.26 -3.69 0.22
C GLN A 46 -21.16 -3.33 1.22
N GLU A 47 -20.48 -4.30 1.81
CA GLU A 47 -19.38 -4.08 2.74
C GLU A 47 -18.24 -3.26 2.09
N LEU A 48 -17.96 -3.48 0.79
CA LEU A 48 -16.99 -2.67 0.07
C LEU A 48 -17.46 -1.21 -0.04
N CYS A 49 -18.73 -0.98 -0.34
CA CYS A 49 -19.33 0.37 -0.37
C CYS A 49 -19.21 1.05 0.99
N GLU A 50 -19.51 0.37 2.09
CA GLU A 50 -19.40 0.89 3.45
C GLU A 50 -17.95 1.29 3.79
N VAL A 51 -16.99 0.40 3.51
CA VAL A 51 -15.56 0.69 3.72
C VAL A 51 -15.10 1.93 2.94
N ILE A 52 -15.52 2.06 1.68
CA ILE A 52 -15.15 3.20 0.84
C ILE A 52 -15.84 4.48 1.33
N ARG A 53 -17.15 4.41 1.68
CA ARG A 53 -17.88 5.57 2.21
C ARG A 53 -17.23 6.10 3.48
N VAL A 54 -16.92 5.23 4.43
CA VAL A 54 -16.24 5.58 5.67
C VAL A 54 -14.82 6.11 5.43
N ALA A 55 -14.15 5.66 4.37
CA ALA A 55 -12.82 6.18 4.02
C ALA A 55 -12.87 7.63 3.56
N TYR A 56 -13.96 8.06 2.89
CA TYR A 56 -14.18 9.45 2.48
C TYR A 56 -14.87 10.26 3.56
N ASP A 57 -15.81 9.68 4.29
CA ASP A 57 -16.55 10.39 5.35
C ASP A 57 -16.45 9.62 6.69
N PRO A 58 -15.44 9.90 7.51
CA PRO A 58 -15.29 9.25 8.81
C PRO A 58 -16.49 9.44 9.74
N ALA A 59 -17.27 10.52 9.57
CA ALA A 59 -18.47 10.75 10.38
C ALA A 59 -19.58 9.72 10.09
N ALA A 60 -19.61 9.15 8.89
CA ALA A 60 -20.56 8.11 8.52
C ALA A 60 -20.28 6.77 9.22
N ALA A 61 -19.08 6.53 9.77
CA ALA A 61 -18.71 5.26 10.37
C ALA A 61 -19.69 4.80 11.44
N ARG A 62 -19.96 5.68 12.40
CA ARG A 62 -20.87 5.36 13.52
C ARG A 62 -22.28 5.06 13.04
N LEU A 63 -22.79 5.82 12.08
CA LEU A 63 -24.13 5.58 11.54
C LEU A 63 -24.25 4.22 10.85
N ILE A 64 -23.21 3.84 10.09
CA ILE A 64 -23.15 2.55 9.40
C ILE A 64 -23.00 1.42 10.43
N ASP A 65 -22.14 1.57 11.44
CA ASP A 65 -21.93 0.56 12.49
C ASP A 65 -23.24 0.35 13.31
N ASP A 66 -23.93 1.44 13.69
CA ASP A 66 -25.19 1.37 14.45
C ASP A 66 -26.31 0.71 13.61
N ALA A 67 -26.41 1.01 12.33
CA ALA A 67 -27.37 0.41 11.40
C ALA A 67 -27.11 -1.09 11.19
N ASN A 68 -25.83 -1.45 10.97
CA ASN A 68 -25.44 -2.86 10.86
C ASN A 68 -25.73 -3.64 12.14
N ALA A 69 -25.49 -3.06 13.32
CA ALA A 69 -25.80 -3.68 14.60
C ALA A 69 -27.30 -3.84 14.81
N ALA A 70 -28.13 -2.97 14.27
CA ALA A 70 -29.59 -3.09 14.29
C ALA A 70 -30.14 -4.11 13.28
N GLY A 71 -29.29 -4.64 12.38
CA GLY A 71 -29.70 -5.54 11.30
C GLY A 71 -30.36 -4.82 10.10
N GLU A 72 -30.21 -3.52 10.03
CA GLU A 72 -30.76 -2.65 8.98
C GLU A 72 -29.59 -1.92 8.25
N PRO A 73 -28.69 -2.66 7.55
CA PRO A 73 -27.55 -2.05 6.88
C PRO A 73 -28.03 -1.01 5.84
N PRO A 74 -27.35 0.14 5.74
CA PRO A 74 -27.72 1.16 4.76
C PRO A 74 -27.52 0.61 3.34
N GLU A 75 -28.47 0.82 2.44
CA GLU A 75 -28.29 0.54 1.03
C GLU A 75 -27.36 1.59 0.41
N LEU A 76 -26.13 1.18 0.08
CA LEU A 76 -25.14 2.04 -0.57
C LEU A 76 -24.84 1.52 -1.96
N TYR A 77 -24.96 2.39 -2.95
CA TYR A 77 -24.63 2.08 -4.33
C TYR A 77 -23.27 2.65 -4.70
N TRP A 78 -22.52 1.91 -5.52
CA TRP A 78 -21.15 2.28 -5.91
C TRP A 78 -20.99 3.74 -6.39
N PRO A 79 -21.90 4.34 -7.18
CA PRO A 79 -21.80 5.75 -7.58
C PRO A 79 -21.92 6.75 -6.42
N GLU A 80 -22.42 6.33 -5.26
CA GLU A 80 -22.76 7.19 -4.12
C GLU A 80 -21.71 7.15 -3.01
N VAL A 81 -20.75 6.21 -3.09
CA VAL A 81 -19.74 6.02 -2.01
C VAL A 81 -18.64 7.07 -2.05
N GLY A 82 -18.49 7.78 -3.15
CA GLY A 82 -17.55 8.91 -3.26
C GLY A 82 -17.91 10.09 -2.36
N PRO A 83 -17.02 11.05 -2.20
CA PRO A 83 -17.32 12.25 -1.42
C PRO A 83 -18.39 13.10 -2.13
N THR A 84 -19.38 13.57 -1.37
CA THR A 84 -20.42 14.47 -1.86
C THR A 84 -19.84 15.84 -2.20
N ALA A 85 -18.90 16.31 -1.40
CA ALA A 85 -18.14 17.53 -1.62
C ALA A 85 -16.64 17.27 -1.45
N HIS A 86 -15.83 17.80 -2.35
CA HIS A 86 -14.40 17.65 -2.26
C HIS A 86 -13.64 18.85 -2.81
N GLN A 87 -12.42 19.04 -2.31
CA GLN A 87 -11.48 20.04 -2.78
C GLN A 87 -10.06 19.50 -2.70
N ALA A 88 -9.38 19.41 -3.82
CA ALA A 88 -7.96 19.11 -3.86
C ALA A 88 -7.16 20.41 -3.75
N ASN A 89 -6.25 20.46 -2.79
CA ASN A 89 -5.22 21.49 -2.65
C ASN A 89 -3.85 20.88 -2.99
N TRP A 90 -2.79 21.68 -2.89
CA TRP A 90 -1.45 21.25 -3.23
C TRP A 90 -0.98 19.99 -2.47
N ASP A 91 -1.27 19.87 -1.19
CA ASP A 91 -0.81 18.77 -0.31
C ASP A 91 -1.93 18.18 0.55
N THR A 92 -3.15 18.65 0.40
CA THR A 92 -4.29 18.21 1.16
C THR A 92 -5.49 17.93 0.27
N TYR A 93 -6.30 16.98 0.69
CA TYR A 93 -7.58 16.66 0.06
C TYR A 93 -8.70 16.77 1.10
N ARG A 94 -9.55 17.78 0.94
CA ARG A 94 -10.77 17.92 1.74
C ARG A 94 -11.87 17.10 1.09
N HIS A 95 -12.59 16.35 1.91
CA HIS A 95 -13.68 15.50 1.44
C HIS A 95 -14.71 15.36 2.55
N ASP A 96 -15.96 15.71 2.22
CA ASP A 96 -17.09 15.74 3.16
C ASP A 96 -16.70 16.38 4.51
N SER A 97 -16.77 15.63 5.61
CA SER A 97 -16.45 16.08 6.97
C SER A 97 -14.96 16.07 7.32
N ALA A 98 -14.07 15.69 6.39
CA ALA A 98 -12.68 15.39 6.71
C ALA A 98 -11.65 16.06 5.80
N LEU A 99 -10.41 16.08 6.28
CA LEU A 99 -9.21 16.50 5.55
C LEU A 99 -8.19 15.39 5.59
N SER A 100 -7.67 15.00 4.44
CA SER A 100 -6.62 13.96 4.30
C SER A 100 -5.33 14.54 3.74
N VAL A 101 -4.22 14.04 4.27
CA VAL A 101 -2.87 14.19 3.69
C VAL A 101 -2.35 12.81 3.37
N THR A 102 -1.74 12.67 2.21
CA THR A 102 -1.17 11.39 1.77
C THR A 102 0.33 11.52 1.53
N TRP A 103 1.07 10.56 2.02
CA TRP A 103 2.51 10.40 1.78
C TRP A 103 2.77 9.15 0.96
N MET A 104 3.76 9.23 0.12
CA MET A 104 4.30 8.09 -0.63
C MET A 104 5.69 7.73 -0.10
N MET A 105 5.96 6.45 0.04
CA MET A 105 7.28 5.96 0.38
C MET A 105 8.27 6.27 -0.77
N SER A 106 9.28 7.07 -0.47
CA SER A 106 10.39 7.38 -1.38
C SER A 106 11.65 6.57 -1.06
N GLY A 107 11.66 5.87 0.07
CA GLY A 107 12.75 4.99 0.45
C GLY A 107 12.34 4.04 1.57
N ALA A 108 12.54 2.76 1.31
CA ALA A 108 12.33 1.70 2.28
C ALA A 108 13.41 1.71 3.38
N PRO A 109 13.16 1.08 4.54
CA PRO A 109 14.16 0.88 5.57
C PRO A 109 15.38 0.15 5.01
N ARG A 110 16.57 0.54 5.47
CA ARG A 110 17.83 -0.08 5.04
C ARG A 110 18.44 -0.90 6.18
N GLY A 111 19.24 -1.88 5.80
CA GLY A 111 19.92 -2.75 6.75
C GLY A 111 19.01 -3.84 7.31
N ASN A 112 19.31 -4.31 8.51
CA ASN A 112 18.50 -5.32 9.16
C ASN A 112 17.20 -4.71 9.67
N VAL A 113 16.06 -5.20 9.18
CA VAL A 113 14.72 -4.70 9.46
C VAL A 113 13.96 -5.71 10.31
N PRO A 114 13.65 -5.41 11.58
CA PRO A 114 12.84 -6.30 12.40
C PRO A 114 11.39 -6.35 11.87
N SER A 115 10.71 -7.48 12.06
CA SER A 115 9.31 -7.67 11.65
C SER A 115 8.35 -6.66 12.27
N SER A 116 8.68 -6.11 13.44
CA SER A 116 7.88 -5.13 14.18
C SER A 116 8.12 -3.67 13.74
N ILE A 117 8.95 -3.40 12.71
CA ILE A 117 9.35 -2.03 12.34
C ILE A 117 8.16 -1.11 12.04
N LEU A 118 7.08 -1.67 11.50
CA LEU A 118 5.87 -0.92 11.17
C LEU A 118 4.84 -0.89 12.31
N ALA A 119 5.06 -1.58 13.43
CA ALA A 119 4.05 -1.73 14.47
C ALA A 119 3.49 -0.39 14.96
N ARG A 120 4.35 0.61 15.21
CA ARG A 120 3.91 1.95 15.63
C ARG A 120 3.18 2.71 14.52
N LEU A 121 3.64 2.57 13.29
CA LEU A 121 2.96 3.20 12.14
C LEU A 121 1.57 2.61 11.93
N LEU A 122 1.39 1.32 12.15
CA LEU A 122 0.10 0.63 12.00
C LEU A 122 -0.84 0.87 13.18
N ALA A 123 -0.32 1.10 14.38
CA ALA A 123 -1.12 1.35 15.57
C ALA A 123 -1.91 2.67 15.48
N PRO A 124 -3.10 2.79 16.10
CA PRO A 124 -3.83 4.05 16.21
C PRO A 124 -2.97 5.18 16.79
N HIS A 125 -3.25 6.42 16.40
CA HIS A 125 -2.58 7.61 16.92
C HIS A 125 -3.60 8.67 17.31
N ARG A 126 -3.42 9.31 18.47
CA ARG A 126 -4.38 10.26 19.05
C ARG A 126 -4.65 11.47 18.14
N ASP A 127 -3.63 11.94 17.40
CA ASP A 127 -3.70 13.15 16.57
C ASP A 127 -4.16 12.84 15.14
N VAL A 128 -4.60 11.62 14.87
CA VAL A 128 -5.06 11.17 13.55
C VAL A 128 -6.39 10.42 13.74
N ALA A 129 -7.47 10.99 13.25
CA ALA A 129 -8.79 10.37 13.36
C ALA A 129 -8.86 9.03 12.61
N ARG A 130 -8.28 8.98 11.41
CA ARG A 130 -8.11 7.75 10.64
C ARG A 130 -6.75 7.72 9.95
N LYS A 131 -6.12 6.57 10.00
CA LYS A 131 -4.87 6.31 9.32
C LYS A 131 -5.01 5.10 8.41
N ARG A 132 -4.64 5.24 7.15
CA ARG A 132 -4.69 4.17 6.16
C ARG A 132 -3.29 3.94 5.61
N ILE A 133 -2.85 2.69 5.67
CA ILE A 133 -1.60 2.26 5.07
C ILE A 133 -1.95 1.37 3.89
N THR A 134 -1.54 1.78 2.70
CA THR A 134 -1.78 1.05 1.46
C THR A 134 -0.47 0.49 0.95
N MET A 135 -0.37 -0.83 0.88
CA MET A 135 0.78 -1.51 0.27
C MET A 135 0.43 -1.84 -1.18
N LEU A 136 1.29 -1.40 -2.07
CA LEU A 136 1.16 -1.64 -3.52
C LEU A 136 2.21 -2.66 -3.94
N TYR A 137 1.77 -3.76 -4.54
CA TYR A 137 2.65 -4.81 -5.05
C TYR A 137 2.48 -4.95 -6.55
N ARG A 138 3.58 -4.87 -7.28
CA ARG A 138 3.62 -5.08 -8.73
C ARG A 138 4.58 -6.21 -9.04
N PRO A 139 4.11 -7.44 -9.21
CA PRO A 139 4.93 -8.57 -9.63
C PRO A 139 5.57 -8.29 -10.99
N ILE A 140 6.83 -8.65 -11.12
CA ILE A 140 7.57 -8.56 -12.39
C ILE A 140 7.47 -9.93 -13.06
N ASP A 141 7.26 -9.92 -14.36
CA ASP A 141 7.22 -11.14 -15.17
C ASP A 141 8.53 -11.90 -15.05
N ALA A 142 8.45 -13.21 -14.77
CA ALA A 142 9.64 -14.04 -14.52
C ALA A 142 10.64 -14.01 -15.69
N ALA A 143 10.14 -13.93 -16.93
CA ALA A 143 11.01 -13.87 -18.11
C ALA A 143 11.82 -12.56 -18.18
N LYS A 144 11.37 -11.50 -17.49
CA LYS A 144 12.05 -10.20 -17.42
C LYS A 144 12.86 -10.04 -16.14
N ALA A 145 12.51 -10.76 -15.09
CA ALA A 145 13.11 -10.63 -13.76
C ALA A 145 14.63 -10.93 -13.81
N ALA A 146 15.02 -12.04 -14.40
CA ALA A 146 16.42 -12.43 -14.54
C ALA A 146 17.27 -11.34 -15.21
N ALA A 147 16.83 -10.85 -16.37
CA ALA A 147 17.58 -9.80 -17.09
C ALA A 147 17.68 -8.49 -16.28
N LEU A 148 16.64 -8.15 -15.51
CA LEU A 148 16.61 -6.94 -14.68
C LEU A 148 17.60 -7.06 -13.51
N VAL A 149 17.55 -8.16 -12.74
CA VAL A 149 18.44 -8.31 -11.58
C VAL A 149 19.90 -8.46 -11.98
N GLU A 150 20.18 -9.11 -13.13
CA GLU A 150 21.53 -9.18 -13.67
C GLU A 150 22.06 -7.80 -14.14
N ALA A 151 21.20 -6.99 -14.75
CA ALA A 151 21.55 -5.63 -15.13
C ALA A 151 21.87 -4.78 -13.90
N ASP A 152 21.05 -4.84 -12.86
CA ASP A 152 21.27 -4.13 -11.61
C ASP A 152 22.55 -4.60 -10.89
N ALA A 153 22.80 -5.91 -10.84
CA ALA A 153 24.02 -6.45 -10.25
C ALA A 153 25.28 -5.98 -11.02
N ARG A 154 25.25 -6.03 -12.35
CA ARG A 154 26.37 -5.53 -13.20
C ARG A 154 26.59 -4.03 -13.00
N ALA A 155 25.53 -3.22 -12.97
CA ALA A 155 25.63 -1.79 -12.73
C ALA A 155 26.22 -1.47 -11.35
N ALA A 156 25.79 -2.19 -10.30
CA ALA A 156 26.31 -2.03 -8.95
C ALA A 156 27.82 -2.41 -8.88
N MET A 157 28.21 -3.50 -9.50
CA MET A 157 29.61 -3.94 -9.57
C MET A 157 30.46 -2.93 -10.34
N PHE A 158 30.01 -2.44 -11.49
CA PHE A 158 30.70 -1.43 -12.27
C PHE A 158 30.93 -0.16 -11.48
N ASN A 159 29.88 0.35 -10.79
CA ASN A 159 29.97 1.54 -9.93
C ASN A 159 30.96 1.33 -8.76
N LEU A 160 31.06 0.14 -8.23
CA LEU A 160 32.03 -0.19 -7.17
C LEU A 160 33.47 -0.20 -7.70
N GLN A 161 33.70 -0.82 -8.86
CA GLN A 161 35.02 -0.98 -9.47
C GLN A 161 35.56 0.31 -10.09
N SER A 162 34.68 1.16 -10.64
CA SER A 162 35.08 2.44 -11.26
C SER A 162 35.39 3.54 -10.24
N SER A 163 35.11 3.31 -8.95
CA SER A 163 35.40 4.27 -7.89
C SER A 163 36.75 4.05 -7.26
N ASN A 164 37.65 5.04 -7.33
CA ASN A 164 38.96 5.02 -6.65
C ASN A 164 38.84 4.95 -5.09
N LYS A 165 37.70 5.34 -4.54
CA LYS A 165 37.39 5.27 -3.10
C LYS A 165 35.96 4.78 -2.92
N PRO A 166 35.72 3.45 -2.90
CA PRO A 166 34.41 2.91 -2.68
C PRO A 166 33.80 3.36 -1.35
N THR A 167 32.58 3.85 -1.38
CA THR A 167 31.84 4.19 -0.16
C THR A 167 31.23 2.95 0.46
N ALA A 168 31.01 2.95 1.80
CA ALA A 168 30.29 1.86 2.46
C ALA A 168 28.90 1.63 1.85
N ARG A 169 28.29 2.70 1.33
CA ARG A 169 27.00 2.62 0.63
C ARG A 169 27.12 1.85 -0.70
N SER A 170 28.14 2.08 -1.53
CA SER A 170 28.32 1.37 -2.79
C SER A 170 28.65 -0.10 -2.56
N VAL A 171 29.47 -0.42 -1.56
CA VAL A 171 29.77 -1.80 -1.16
C VAL A 171 28.48 -2.54 -0.74
N THR A 172 27.67 -1.90 0.11
CA THR A 172 26.41 -2.48 0.60
C THR A 172 25.38 -2.65 -0.53
N ALA A 173 25.29 -1.66 -1.45
CA ALA A 173 24.41 -1.74 -2.61
C ALA A 173 24.76 -2.91 -3.53
N THR A 174 26.05 -3.11 -3.80
CA THR A 174 26.54 -4.26 -4.59
C THR A 174 26.22 -5.58 -3.92
N LYS A 175 26.44 -5.70 -2.61
CA LYS A 175 26.10 -6.90 -1.85
C LYS A 175 24.61 -7.25 -1.99
N TYR A 176 23.72 -6.27 -1.85
CA TYR A 176 22.28 -6.52 -1.97
C TYR A 176 21.85 -6.83 -3.41
N ALA A 177 22.42 -6.17 -4.41
CA ALA A 177 22.13 -6.47 -5.81
C ALA A 177 22.52 -7.92 -6.18
N LEU A 178 23.69 -8.38 -5.74
CA LEU A 178 24.12 -9.75 -5.93
C LEU A 178 23.24 -10.76 -5.18
N ALA A 179 22.84 -10.46 -3.94
CA ALA A 179 21.93 -11.29 -3.17
C ALA A 179 20.57 -11.43 -3.87
N THR A 180 20.00 -10.32 -4.38
CA THR A 180 18.74 -10.34 -5.13
C THR A 180 18.86 -11.20 -6.40
N ALA A 181 19.96 -11.08 -7.13
CA ALA A 181 20.19 -11.90 -8.33
C ALA A 181 20.31 -13.41 -7.97
N GLN A 182 20.94 -13.73 -6.85
CA GLN A 182 21.04 -15.11 -6.37
C GLN A 182 19.69 -15.68 -5.91
N GLU A 183 18.88 -14.87 -5.20
CA GLU A 183 17.53 -15.26 -4.78
C GLU A 183 16.62 -15.48 -5.99
N GLU A 184 16.66 -14.62 -7.00
CA GLU A 184 15.91 -14.79 -8.25
C GLU A 184 16.34 -16.06 -8.98
N ALA A 185 17.64 -16.31 -9.13
CA ALA A 185 18.19 -17.53 -9.74
C ALA A 185 17.79 -18.82 -8.97
N SER A 186 17.49 -18.72 -7.68
CA SER A 186 16.95 -19.83 -6.87
C SER A 186 15.44 -20.00 -6.98
N GLY A 187 14.77 -19.17 -7.79
CA GLY A 187 13.33 -19.24 -8.06
C GLY A 187 12.47 -18.25 -7.28
N ALA A 188 13.07 -17.29 -6.58
CA ALA A 188 12.31 -16.23 -5.92
C ALA A 188 11.70 -15.28 -6.95
N GLY A 189 10.42 -14.94 -6.79
CA GLY A 189 9.74 -13.95 -7.63
C GLY A 189 10.18 -12.54 -7.30
N LEU A 190 10.40 -11.72 -8.33
CA LEU A 190 10.71 -10.29 -8.16
C LEU A 190 9.43 -9.45 -8.10
N VAL A 191 9.33 -8.58 -7.10
CA VAL A 191 8.17 -7.72 -6.89
C VAL A 191 8.62 -6.29 -6.62
N ASN A 192 8.11 -5.34 -7.40
CA ASN A 192 8.17 -3.95 -7.02
C ASN A 192 7.08 -3.65 -6.00
N PHE A 193 7.43 -2.98 -4.92
CA PHE A 193 6.46 -2.59 -3.91
C PHE A 193 6.54 -1.09 -3.62
N GLY A 194 5.40 -0.54 -3.24
CA GLY A 194 5.27 0.84 -2.80
C GLY A 194 4.36 0.91 -1.58
N MET A 195 4.41 2.02 -0.87
CA MET A 195 3.53 2.26 0.27
C MET A 195 3.01 3.69 0.22
N LEU A 196 1.71 3.83 0.48
CA LEU A 196 1.06 5.10 0.76
C LEU A 196 0.62 5.11 2.22
N VAL A 197 0.77 6.26 2.86
CA VAL A 197 0.25 6.54 4.19
C VAL A 197 -0.71 7.71 4.06
N THR A 198 -1.96 7.52 4.41
CA THR A 198 -2.96 8.59 4.43
C THR A 198 -3.39 8.84 5.87
N ALA A 199 -3.20 10.05 6.35
CA ALA A 199 -3.74 10.53 7.62
C ALA A 199 -4.96 11.41 7.34
N THR A 200 -6.04 11.15 8.05
CA THR A 200 -7.30 11.87 7.94
C THR A 200 -7.65 12.48 9.29
N VAL A 201 -7.99 13.74 9.30
CA VAL A 201 -8.51 14.49 10.47
C VAL A 201 -9.91 14.99 10.18
N THR A 202 -10.74 15.11 11.22
CA THR A 202 -12.10 15.66 11.12
C THR A 202 -12.16 17.14 11.49
N ASP A 203 -11.10 17.65 12.10
CA ASP A 203 -10.92 19.09 12.36
C ASP A 203 -9.66 19.57 11.61
N ALA A 204 -9.83 20.58 10.75
CA ALA A 204 -8.73 21.15 9.98
C ALA A 204 -7.62 21.76 10.87
N ALA A 205 -7.94 22.18 12.09
CA ALA A 205 -6.94 22.68 13.04
C ALA A 205 -5.91 21.60 13.46
N GLN A 206 -6.28 20.34 13.36
CA GLN A 206 -5.40 19.19 13.69
C GLN A 206 -4.47 18.76 12.55
N GLU A 207 -4.53 19.43 11.38
CA GLU A 207 -3.71 19.06 10.22
C GLU A 207 -2.20 19.06 10.54
N ALA A 208 -1.73 20.12 11.20
CA ALA A 208 -0.31 20.28 11.54
C ALA A 208 0.17 19.17 12.50
N ASP A 209 -0.64 18.83 13.50
CA ASP A 209 -0.34 17.79 14.47
C ASP A 209 -0.34 16.39 13.81
N ALA A 210 -1.28 16.13 12.91
CA ALA A 210 -1.32 14.90 12.14
C ALA A 210 -0.11 14.74 11.22
N LYS A 211 0.35 15.82 10.56
CA LYS A 211 1.57 15.83 9.76
C LYS A 211 2.80 15.51 10.63
N ALA A 212 2.95 16.18 11.75
CA ALA A 212 4.05 15.94 12.69
C ALA A 212 4.04 14.50 13.25
N ALA A 213 2.84 13.96 13.52
CA ALA A 213 2.69 12.59 13.97
C ALA A 213 3.19 11.59 12.90
N ILE A 214 2.81 11.74 11.64
CA ILE A 214 3.26 10.86 10.55
C ILE A 214 4.78 10.98 10.34
N ASP A 215 5.35 12.17 10.41
CA ASP A 215 6.80 12.36 10.30
C ASP A 215 7.56 11.63 11.40
N SER A 216 7.09 11.73 12.65
CA SER A 216 7.67 11.02 13.79
C SER A 216 7.54 9.49 13.65
N LEU A 217 6.37 8.99 13.24
CA LEU A 217 6.11 7.57 13.02
C LEU A 217 6.96 7.01 11.87
N SER A 218 7.14 7.79 10.79
CA SER A 218 7.96 7.40 9.66
C SER A 218 9.43 7.31 10.03
N ALA A 219 9.94 8.26 10.82
CA ALA A 219 11.30 8.24 11.33
C ALA A 219 11.56 7.01 12.20
N THR A 220 10.61 6.67 13.10
CA THR A 220 10.68 5.46 13.94
C THR A 220 10.72 4.19 13.10
N ALA A 221 9.93 4.15 12.01
CA ALA A 221 9.90 3.03 11.07
C ALA A 221 11.07 3.05 10.05
N ARG A 222 12.00 4.00 10.16
CA ARG A 222 13.11 4.23 9.22
C ARG A 222 12.65 4.37 7.76
N LEU A 223 11.43 4.84 7.54
CA LEU A 223 10.86 5.11 6.24
C LEU A 223 11.20 6.52 5.80
N ARG A 224 11.41 6.71 4.51
CA ARG A 224 11.38 8.04 3.91
C ARG A 224 10.06 8.21 3.20
N LEU A 225 9.22 9.06 3.77
CA LEU A 225 7.95 9.45 3.19
C LEU A 225 8.09 10.83 2.55
N ARG A 226 7.34 11.05 1.49
CA ARG A 226 7.19 12.34 0.81
C ARG A 226 5.71 12.60 0.60
N VAL A 227 5.26 13.81 0.92
CA VAL A 227 3.88 14.23 0.67
C VAL A 227 3.58 14.09 -0.83
N VAL A 228 2.41 13.57 -1.14
CA VAL A 228 1.88 13.52 -2.50
C VAL A 228 1.22 14.86 -2.79
N HIS A 229 1.59 15.47 -3.91
CA HIS A 229 1.02 16.72 -4.38
C HIS A 229 0.05 16.46 -5.51
N GLY A 230 -1.06 17.22 -5.55
CA GLY A 230 -2.07 17.19 -6.60
C GLY A 230 -1.71 18.08 -7.80
#